data_753702fbdd2fc2efef31c7c7758960f7
#
_entry.id   753702fbdd2fc2efef31c7c7758960f7
#
_cell.length_a   1.000
_cell.length_b   1.000
_cell.length_c   1.000
_cell.angle_alpha   90.00
_cell.angle_beta   90.00
_cell.angle_gamma   90.00
#
_symmetry.space_group_name_H-M   'P 1'
#
loop_
_entity.id
_entity.type
_entity.pdbx_description
1 polymer ?
#
loop_
_entity_poly.entity_id
_entity_poly.type
_entity_poly.pdbx_seq_one_letter_code
_entity_poly.pdbx_strand_id
1 'polypeptide(L)'
;TTSVEISELISRVLKKSNIRHNVLNAKLHKQEADIVAEAGESKSVTIATNMAGRGTDIKLARGVKENGGLAILGTERHDSRRVDRQLRGRSGRQGDPGSSQFFVSLEDNLMRLFGSDRIAKLMDRMGHKEGEVIQHGMITKSIERAQRKIEENNFGIRKRLLEYDDVMNLQRKQIYSKRRNALIGDKLSLDLFNSFAETIYELLSDYNDSRDYKNFSNDFLKIFSLELPFKESEFKSESLDNLNKKMYEYIFNCYQFKIKKIKEDAFPVVNSIYL
;
A
#
# COMPACT_ATOMS: atom_id res chain seq x y z
N THR A 1 16.15 -15.89 11.33
CA THR A 1 14.96 -15.75 12.21
C THR A 1 13.89 -14.92 11.54
N THR A 2 12.63 -15.08 11.95
CA THR A 2 11.49 -14.34 11.40
C THR A 2 11.27 -12.99 12.08
N SER A 3 11.65 -12.85 13.34
CA SER A 3 11.47 -11.63 14.11
C SER A 3 12.71 -11.17 14.85
N VAL A 4 12.71 -9.88 15.25
CA VAL A 4 13.78 -9.29 16.07
C VAL A 4 13.83 -9.95 17.46
N GLU A 5 12.66 -10.23 18.05
CA GLU A 5 12.55 -10.85 19.38
C GLU A 5 13.20 -12.23 19.41
N ILE A 6 12.94 -13.06 18.40
CA ILE A 6 13.56 -14.39 18.28
C ILE A 6 15.07 -14.25 18.07
N SER A 7 15.52 -13.26 17.31
CA SER A 7 16.97 -13.02 17.13
C SER A 7 17.67 -12.69 18.46
N GLU A 8 17.02 -11.90 19.30
CA GLU A 8 17.52 -11.54 20.63
C GLU A 8 17.47 -12.73 21.61
N LEU A 9 16.43 -13.57 21.52
CA LEU A 9 16.30 -14.79 22.31
C LEU A 9 17.45 -15.77 21.99
N ILE A 10 17.68 -16.06 20.71
CA ILE A 10 18.76 -16.94 20.26
C ILE A 10 20.11 -16.36 20.67
N SER A 11 20.31 -15.05 20.54
CA SER A 11 21.54 -14.40 21.01
C SER A 11 21.80 -14.63 22.49
N ARG A 12 20.75 -14.53 23.33
CA ARG A 12 20.86 -14.81 24.77
C ARG A 12 21.26 -16.27 25.05
N VAL A 13 20.68 -17.21 24.30
CA VAL A 13 21.00 -18.63 24.41
C VAL A 13 22.44 -18.91 24.02
N LEU A 14 22.89 -18.38 22.88
CA LEU A 14 24.27 -18.56 22.40
C LEU A 14 25.30 -17.90 23.32
N LYS A 15 24.97 -16.75 23.94
CA LYS A 15 25.82 -16.13 24.98
C LYS A 15 25.96 -17.02 26.21
N LYS A 16 24.87 -17.64 26.67
CA LYS A 16 24.92 -18.60 27.78
C LYS A 16 25.78 -19.83 27.46
N SER A 17 25.83 -20.22 26.22
CA SER A 17 26.62 -21.33 25.72
C SER A 17 28.07 -20.93 25.34
N ASN A 18 28.48 -19.68 25.62
CA ASN A 18 29.79 -19.11 25.25
C ASN A 18 30.14 -19.20 23.77
N ILE A 19 29.14 -19.13 22.89
CA ILE A 19 29.32 -19.12 21.45
C ILE A 19 29.40 -17.66 20.96
N ARG A 20 30.58 -17.29 20.42
CA ARG A 20 30.75 -15.95 19.80
C ARG A 20 29.84 -15.82 18.58
N HIS A 21 29.07 -14.74 18.49
CA HIS A 21 28.15 -14.48 17.40
C HIS A 21 27.90 -13.00 17.21
N ASN A 22 27.51 -12.63 15.99
CA ASN A 22 27.04 -11.29 15.63
C ASN A 22 25.52 -11.32 15.46
N VAL A 23 24.84 -10.18 15.73
CA VAL A 23 23.40 -10.04 15.54
C VAL A 23 23.14 -8.95 14.53
N LEU A 24 22.43 -9.30 13.45
CA LEU A 24 22.05 -8.40 12.37
C LEU A 24 20.52 -8.30 12.32
N ASN A 25 19.99 -7.23 12.87
CA ASN A 25 18.56 -6.93 12.90
C ASN A 25 18.31 -5.46 12.60
N ALA A 26 17.02 -5.05 12.47
CA ALA A 26 16.62 -3.70 12.13
C ALA A 26 17.12 -2.60 13.07
N LYS A 27 17.65 -2.94 14.24
CA LYS A 27 18.18 -1.97 15.22
C LYS A 27 19.65 -1.58 14.95
N LEU A 28 20.40 -2.34 14.14
CA LEU A 28 21.86 -2.23 13.99
C LEU A 28 22.32 -1.87 12.58
N HIS A 29 21.61 -1.02 11.88
CA HIS A 29 21.90 -0.66 10.47
C HIS A 29 23.30 -0.07 10.22
N LYS A 30 23.90 0.61 11.19
CA LYS A 30 25.21 1.29 10.99
C LYS A 30 26.39 0.34 10.82
N GLN A 31 26.27 -0.91 11.30
CA GLN A 31 27.32 -1.93 11.28
C GLN A 31 26.98 -3.07 10.31
N GLU A 32 25.96 -2.92 9.51
CA GLU A 32 25.43 -3.99 8.65
C GLU A 32 26.50 -4.54 7.69
N ALA A 33 27.26 -3.66 7.04
CA ALA A 33 28.27 -4.05 6.06
C ALA A 33 29.41 -4.85 6.71
N ASP A 34 29.87 -4.45 7.88
CA ASP A 34 30.96 -5.10 8.60
C ASP A 34 30.52 -6.48 9.11
N ILE A 35 29.32 -6.59 9.68
CA ILE A 35 28.74 -7.85 10.16
C ILE A 35 28.53 -8.83 8.99
N VAL A 36 28.09 -8.35 7.84
CA VAL A 36 27.91 -9.18 6.64
C VAL A 36 29.27 -9.66 6.08
N ALA A 37 30.30 -8.82 6.13
CA ALA A 37 31.64 -9.21 5.73
C ALA A 37 32.19 -10.32 6.65
N GLU A 38 32.04 -10.17 7.98
CA GLU A 38 32.45 -11.19 8.96
C GLU A 38 31.65 -12.49 8.84
N ALA A 39 30.42 -12.47 8.35
CA ALA A 39 29.58 -13.67 8.19
C ALA A 39 30.18 -14.70 7.21
N GLY A 40 31.08 -14.30 6.33
CA GLY A 40 31.79 -15.17 5.39
C GLY A 40 33.08 -15.79 5.95
N GLU A 41 33.45 -15.43 7.19
CA GLU A 41 34.67 -15.94 7.82
C GLU A 41 34.50 -17.34 8.45
N SER A 42 35.60 -18.04 8.64
CA SER A 42 35.60 -19.35 9.28
C SER A 42 35.18 -19.22 10.76
N LYS A 43 34.34 -20.15 11.23
CA LYS A 43 33.83 -20.19 12.60
C LYS A 43 33.01 -18.96 13.02
N SER A 44 32.58 -18.14 12.07
CA SER A 44 31.68 -17.03 12.33
C SER A 44 30.24 -17.52 12.45
N VAL A 45 29.49 -16.99 13.43
CA VAL A 45 28.05 -17.21 13.59
C VAL A 45 27.35 -15.87 13.55
N THR A 46 26.40 -15.72 12.60
CA THR A 46 25.63 -14.50 12.46
C THR A 46 24.14 -14.81 12.57
N ILE A 47 23.47 -14.17 13.51
CA ILE A 47 22.01 -14.23 13.67
C ILE A 47 21.42 -13.09 12.88
N ALA A 48 20.62 -13.40 11.86
CA ALA A 48 20.02 -12.38 11.01
C ALA A 48 18.49 -12.52 10.91
N THR A 49 17.78 -11.39 10.83
CA THR A 49 16.39 -11.38 10.40
C THR A 49 16.30 -11.44 8.87
N ASN A 50 15.14 -11.80 8.33
CA ASN A 50 14.93 -12.00 6.89
C ASN A 50 15.25 -10.77 6.03
N MET A 51 15.09 -9.56 6.58
CA MET A 51 15.33 -8.30 5.87
C MET A 51 16.78 -7.82 5.97
N ALA A 52 17.49 -8.24 7.01
CA ALA A 52 18.85 -7.81 7.27
C ALA A 52 19.84 -8.37 6.24
N GLY A 53 20.76 -7.57 5.77
CA GLY A 53 21.74 -7.95 4.72
C GLY A 53 21.12 -8.18 3.34
N ARG A 54 19.91 -7.68 3.06
CA ARG A 54 19.29 -7.82 1.75
C ARG A 54 20.02 -6.94 0.72
N GLY A 55 20.41 -7.57 -0.39
CA GLY A 55 21.16 -6.88 -1.45
C GLY A 55 22.67 -6.93 -1.28
N THR A 56 23.18 -7.40 -0.14
CA THR A 56 24.61 -7.57 0.10
C THR A 56 25.02 -9.03 -0.10
N ASP A 57 26.14 -9.25 -0.79
CA ASP A 57 26.68 -10.58 -1.03
C ASP A 57 27.67 -10.97 0.08
N ILE A 58 27.54 -12.20 0.59
CA ILE A 58 28.43 -12.75 1.62
C ILE A 58 29.60 -13.41 0.88
N LYS A 59 30.78 -12.79 0.94
CA LYS A 59 32.01 -13.33 0.35
C LYS A 59 32.66 -14.32 1.31
N LEU A 60 32.89 -15.53 0.83
CA LEU A 60 33.54 -16.57 1.63
C LEU A 60 35.06 -16.37 1.69
N ALA A 61 35.61 -16.40 2.92
CA ALA A 61 37.04 -16.37 3.14
C ALA A 61 37.74 -17.63 2.63
N ARG A 62 39.08 -17.58 2.50
CA ARG A 62 39.88 -18.75 2.12
C ARG A 62 39.68 -19.90 3.10
N GLY A 63 39.57 -21.12 2.60
CA GLY A 63 39.37 -22.32 3.41
C GLY A 63 37.91 -22.58 3.83
N VAL A 64 37.01 -21.61 3.69
CA VAL A 64 35.58 -21.82 4.01
C VAL A 64 34.91 -22.65 2.91
N LYS A 65 35.28 -22.45 1.65
CA LYS A 65 34.78 -23.25 0.51
C LYS A 65 35.13 -24.73 0.64
N GLU A 66 36.37 -25.02 1.01
CA GLU A 66 36.86 -26.40 1.20
C GLU A 66 36.15 -27.08 2.40
N ASN A 67 35.71 -26.33 3.37
CA ASN A 67 34.97 -26.82 4.53
C ASN A 67 33.43 -26.89 4.31
N GLY A 68 32.95 -26.79 3.07
CA GLY A 68 31.52 -26.92 2.73
C GLY A 68 30.77 -25.62 2.58
N GLY A 69 31.43 -24.45 2.68
CA GLY A 69 30.86 -23.15 2.42
C GLY A 69 29.94 -22.62 3.55
N LEU A 70 29.01 -21.73 3.18
CA LEU A 70 28.10 -21.11 4.11
C LEU A 70 26.92 -22.04 4.45
N ALA A 71 26.70 -22.26 5.75
CA ALA A 71 25.54 -23.00 6.25
C ALA A 71 24.43 -22.02 6.68
N ILE A 72 23.24 -22.18 6.15
CA ILE A 72 22.06 -21.40 6.50
C ILE A 72 21.13 -22.24 7.41
N LEU A 73 20.91 -21.77 8.62
CA LEU A 73 19.99 -22.39 9.58
C LEU A 73 18.76 -21.52 9.74
N GLY A 74 17.61 -22.00 9.29
CA GLY A 74 16.33 -21.34 9.49
C GLY A 74 15.69 -21.86 10.79
N THR A 75 15.33 -20.98 11.71
CA THR A 75 14.68 -21.33 12.98
C THR A 75 13.17 -21.46 12.87
N GLU A 76 12.59 -20.98 11.76
CA GLU A 76 11.17 -21.01 11.45
C GLU A 76 10.99 -20.96 9.93
N ARG A 77 9.78 -21.28 9.46
CA ARG A 77 9.35 -21.01 8.10
C ARG A 77 8.63 -19.68 8.01
N HIS A 78 8.86 -18.96 6.93
CA HIS A 78 8.11 -17.74 6.60
C HIS A 78 6.76 -18.08 5.95
N ASP A 79 5.85 -17.11 5.96
CA ASP A 79 4.54 -17.23 5.33
C ASP A 79 4.60 -17.44 3.80
N SER A 80 5.73 -17.09 3.20
CA SER A 80 5.94 -17.21 1.76
C SER A 80 7.16 -18.08 1.43
N ARG A 81 6.94 -19.09 0.57
CA ARG A 81 8.02 -19.93 0.03
C ARG A 81 9.11 -19.14 -0.67
N ARG A 82 8.74 -17.99 -1.27
CA ARG A 82 9.69 -17.11 -1.93
C ARG A 82 10.73 -16.56 -0.95
N VAL A 83 10.31 -16.19 0.26
CA VAL A 83 11.20 -15.68 1.30
C VAL A 83 12.14 -16.80 1.78
N ASP A 84 11.63 -17.99 2.03
CA ASP A 84 12.45 -19.15 2.41
C ASP A 84 13.51 -19.46 1.33
N ARG A 85 13.13 -19.44 0.06
CA ARG A 85 14.07 -19.64 -1.06
C ARG A 85 15.13 -18.53 -1.15
N GLN A 86 14.73 -17.28 -0.88
CA GLN A 86 15.64 -16.14 -0.85
C GLN A 86 16.69 -16.29 0.27
N LEU A 87 16.27 -16.81 1.44
CA LEU A 87 17.20 -17.08 2.55
C LEU A 87 18.15 -18.23 2.22
N ARG A 88 17.61 -19.34 1.71
CA ARG A 88 18.42 -20.47 1.26
C ARG A 88 19.44 -20.07 0.19
N GLY A 89 19.03 -19.19 -0.73
CA GLY A 89 19.89 -18.67 -1.80
C GLY A 89 20.96 -17.68 -1.34
N ARG A 90 21.15 -17.47 -0.05
CA ARG A 90 22.33 -16.79 0.47
C ARG A 90 23.55 -17.69 0.53
N SER A 91 23.37 -19.01 0.61
CA SER A 91 24.42 -20.01 0.44
C SER A 91 24.48 -20.50 -1.02
N GLY A 92 25.58 -21.11 -1.40
CA GLY A 92 25.78 -21.69 -2.74
C GLY A 92 25.78 -20.67 -3.88
N ARG A 93 26.17 -19.43 -3.63
CA ARG A 93 26.24 -18.38 -4.67
C ARG A 93 27.45 -18.56 -5.56
N GLN A 94 27.31 -18.22 -6.84
CA GLN A 94 28.37 -18.25 -7.85
C GLN A 94 29.05 -19.61 -7.96
N GLY A 95 28.34 -20.71 -7.66
CA GLY A 95 28.90 -22.07 -7.69
C GLY A 95 29.66 -22.48 -6.44
N ASP A 96 29.68 -21.63 -5.40
CA ASP A 96 30.28 -21.99 -4.12
C ASP A 96 29.47 -23.11 -3.43
N PRO A 97 30.13 -24.01 -2.67
CA PRO A 97 29.42 -24.97 -1.84
C PRO A 97 28.65 -24.27 -0.75
N GLY A 98 27.57 -24.91 -0.24
CA GLY A 98 26.78 -24.40 0.82
C GLY A 98 25.65 -25.34 1.23
N SER A 99 25.16 -25.19 2.42
CA SER A 99 24.08 -26.00 2.96
C SER A 99 22.94 -25.15 3.54
N SER A 100 21.74 -25.71 3.61
CA SER A 100 20.63 -25.05 4.26
C SER A 100 19.72 -26.04 4.96
N GLN A 101 19.35 -25.73 6.18
CA GLN A 101 18.44 -26.55 6.98
C GLN A 101 17.45 -25.67 7.73
N PHE A 102 16.19 -26.12 7.81
CA PHE A 102 15.16 -25.45 8.58
C PHE A 102 14.76 -26.32 9.79
N PHE A 103 14.71 -25.70 10.94
CA PHE A 103 14.15 -26.27 12.16
C PHE A 103 12.81 -25.63 12.40
N VAL A 104 11.74 -26.42 12.49
CA VAL A 104 10.35 -25.96 12.53
C VAL A 104 9.63 -26.67 13.66
N SER A 105 8.86 -25.94 14.45
CA SER A 105 7.97 -26.51 15.45
C SER A 105 6.56 -26.67 14.90
N LEU A 106 5.83 -27.69 15.35
CA LEU A 106 4.39 -27.82 15.08
C LEU A 106 3.57 -26.73 15.79
N GLU A 107 4.16 -26.05 16.76
CA GLU A 107 3.57 -24.91 17.48
C GLU A 107 3.79 -23.56 16.76
N ASP A 108 4.63 -23.52 15.72
CA ASP A 108 4.85 -22.30 14.94
C ASP A 108 3.54 -21.77 14.34
N ASN A 109 3.41 -20.45 14.26
CA ASN A 109 2.19 -19.77 13.79
C ASN A 109 1.68 -20.31 12.45
N LEU A 110 2.59 -20.60 11.52
CA LEU A 110 2.28 -21.20 10.23
C LEU A 110 1.56 -22.55 10.36
N MET A 111 2.03 -23.39 11.29
CA MET A 111 1.49 -24.73 11.52
C MET A 111 0.17 -24.68 12.27
N ARG A 112 0.05 -23.80 13.26
CA ARG A 112 -1.19 -23.61 14.04
C ARG A 112 -2.37 -23.16 13.17
N LEU A 113 -2.14 -22.32 12.18
CA LEU A 113 -3.18 -21.81 11.28
C LEU A 113 -3.73 -22.87 10.30
N PHE A 114 -2.95 -23.90 9.94
CA PHE A 114 -3.30 -24.78 8.81
C PHE A 114 -3.26 -26.28 9.10
N GLY A 115 -3.36 -26.70 10.33
CA GLY A 115 -3.64 -28.11 10.60
C GLY A 115 -2.69 -28.83 11.53
N SER A 116 -2.10 -28.13 12.51
CA SER A 116 -1.33 -28.75 13.59
C SER A 116 -2.06 -29.91 14.24
N ASP A 117 -3.38 -29.79 14.48
CA ASP A 117 -4.17 -30.83 15.13
C ASP A 117 -4.24 -32.15 14.36
N ARG A 118 -4.30 -32.07 13.03
CA ARG A 118 -4.30 -33.29 12.18
C ARG A 118 -2.93 -33.95 12.17
N ILE A 119 -1.88 -33.13 12.13
CA ILE A 119 -0.50 -33.62 12.12
C ILE A 119 -0.14 -34.15 13.51
N ALA A 120 -0.51 -33.46 14.59
CA ALA A 120 -0.33 -33.93 15.94
C ALA A 120 -1.00 -35.30 16.17
N LYS A 121 -2.30 -35.44 15.81
CA LYS A 121 -3.01 -36.73 15.88
C LYS A 121 -2.38 -37.85 15.04
N LEU A 122 -1.77 -37.51 13.90
CA LEU A 122 -1.06 -38.48 13.09
C LEU A 122 0.26 -38.92 13.78
N MET A 123 0.96 -37.98 14.42
CA MET A 123 2.19 -38.22 15.16
C MET A 123 1.93 -39.11 16.40
N ASP A 124 0.88 -38.81 17.14
CA ASP A 124 0.44 -39.63 18.28
C ASP A 124 0.18 -41.07 17.87
N ARG A 125 -0.49 -41.29 16.70
CA ARG A 125 -0.71 -42.61 16.15
C ARG A 125 0.55 -43.33 15.69
N MET A 126 1.57 -42.61 15.27
CA MET A 126 2.87 -43.18 14.90
C MET A 126 3.80 -43.45 16.07
N GLY A 127 3.38 -43.14 17.30
CA GLY A 127 4.11 -43.43 18.53
C GLY A 127 5.30 -42.50 18.77
N HIS A 128 5.37 -41.32 18.13
CA HIS A 128 6.42 -40.33 18.39
C HIS A 128 6.24 -39.70 19.77
N LYS A 129 7.32 -39.56 20.48
CA LYS A 129 7.37 -38.93 21.82
C LYS A 129 7.62 -37.44 21.71
N GLU A 130 7.13 -36.67 22.67
CA GLU A 130 7.40 -35.24 22.80
C GLU A 130 8.92 -35.00 22.87
N GLY A 131 9.40 -34.00 22.06
CA GLY A 131 10.82 -33.67 21.94
C GLY A 131 11.60 -34.46 20.90
N GLU A 132 11.00 -35.37 20.17
CA GLU A 132 11.65 -36.15 19.11
C GLU A 132 11.72 -35.34 17.80
N VAL A 133 12.88 -35.39 17.11
CA VAL A 133 13.08 -34.70 15.84
C VAL A 133 12.50 -35.55 14.71
N ILE A 134 11.47 -35.03 14.06
CA ILE A 134 10.74 -35.74 13.03
C ILE A 134 11.19 -35.26 11.64
N GLN A 135 11.73 -36.17 10.85
CA GLN A 135 12.10 -35.92 9.45
C GLN A 135 11.23 -36.75 8.51
N HIS A 136 10.11 -36.18 8.05
CA HIS A 136 9.20 -36.87 7.17
C HIS A 136 8.74 -35.99 6.02
N GLY A 137 8.79 -36.53 4.78
CA GLY A 137 8.41 -35.77 3.58
C GLY A 137 6.95 -35.30 3.55
N MET A 138 6.06 -35.96 4.31
CA MET A 138 4.66 -35.57 4.43
C MET A 138 4.52 -34.25 5.20
N ILE A 139 5.34 -34.01 6.22
CA ILE A 139 5.36 -32.77 7.00
C ILE A 139 5.83 -31.62 6.11
N THR A 140 6.90 -31.81 5.37
CA THR A 140 7.39 -30.80 4.40
C THR A 140 6.31 -30.41 3.39
N LYS A 141 5.59 -31.38 2.82
CA LYS A 141 4.46 -31.11 1.91
C LYS A 141 3.30 -30.38 2.60
N SER A 142 3.07 -30.66 3.89
CA SER A 142 2.02 -29.97 4.66
C SER A 142 2.38 -28.50 4.89
N ILE A 143 3.63 -28.21 5.26
CA ILE A 143 4.16 -26.86 5.40
C ILE A 143 4.04 -26.09 4.07
N GLU A 144 4.43 -26.69 2.96
CA GLU A 144 4.32 -26.06 1.64
C GLU A 144 2.87 -25.76 1.25
N ARG A 145 1.90 -26.63 1.59
CA ARG A 145 0.48 -26.37 1.37
C ARG A 145 -0.02 -25.22 2.23
N ALA A 146 0.40 -25.16 3.50
CA ALA A 146 0.06 -24.08 4.42
C ALA A 146 0.57 -22.73 3.86
N GLN A 147 1.84 -22.67 3.47
CA GLN A 147 2.42 -21.46 2.84
C GLN A 147 1.67 -21.04 1.58
N ARG A 148 1.31 -21.98 0.70
CA ARG A 148 0.55 -21.68 -0.51
C ARG A 148 -0.81 -21.05 -0.18
N LYS A 149 -1.51 -21.57 0.82
CA LYS A 149 -2.81 -21.06 1.23
C LYS A 149 -2.73 -19.64 1.81
N ILE A 150 -1.67 -19.32 2.57
CA ILE A 150 -1.40 -17.96 3.03
C ILE A 150 -1.08 -17.04 1.85
N GLU A 151 -0.23 -17.49 0.91
CA GLU A 151 0.10 -16.71 -0.30
C GLU A 151 -1.15 -16.36 -1.11
N GLU A 152 -2.08 -17.32 -1.29
CA GLU A 152 -3.36 -17.14 -1.98
C GLU A 152 -4.26 -16.13 -1.25
N ASN A 153 -4.38 -16.26 0.07
CA ASN A 153 -5.16 -15.33 0.88
C ASN A 153 -4.60 -13.91 0.83
N ASN A 154 -3.30 -13.76 1.02
CA ASN A 154 -2.62 -12.47 0.94
C ASN A 154 -2.67 -11.86 -0.46
N PHE A 155 -2.66 -12.69 -1.51
CA PHE A 155 -2.89 -12.25 -2.88
C PHE A 155 -4.30 -11.70 -3.05
N GLY A 156 -5.32 -12.41 -2.54
CA GLY A 156 -6.72 -11.96 -2.58
C GLY A 156 -6.93 -10.62 -1.88
N ILE A 157 -6.33 -10.45 -0.69
CA ILE A 157 -6.40 -9.17 0.05
C ILE A 157 -5.77 -8.03 -0.77
N ARG A 158 -4.55 -8.24 -1.30
CA ARG A 158 -3.86 -7.23 -2.11
C ARG A 158 -4.60 -6.89 -3.40
N LYS A 159 -5.22 -7.89 -4.05
CA LYS A 159 -6.03 -7.68 -5.24
C LYS A 159 -7.22 -6.76 -4.94
N ARG A 160 -7.94 -7.02 -3.84
CA ARG A 160 -9.06 -6.15 -3.43
C ARG A 160 -8.61 -4.71 -3.13
N LEU A 161 -7.47 -4.55 -2.46
CA LEU A 161 -6.92 -3.22 -2.19
C LEU A 161 -6.59 -2.47 -3.49
N LEU A 162 -6.05 -3.15 -4.51
CA LEU A 162 -5.79 -2.55 -5.82
C LEU A 162 -7.10 -2.17 -6.53
N GLU A 163 -8.13 -3.00 -6.46
CA GLU A 163 -9.44 -2.70 -7.05
C GLU A 163 -10.05 -1.42 -6.44
N TYR A 164 -9.93 -1.22 -5.12
CA TYR A 164 -10.33 0.04 -4.47
C TYR A 164 -9.45 1.23 -4.89
N ASP A 165 -8.13 1.03 -4.95
CA ASP A 165 -7.20 2.09 -5.34
C ASP A 165 -7.39 2.52 -6.80
N ASP A 166 -7.76 1.61 -7.69
CA ASP A 166 -8.06 1.93 -9.09
C ASP A 166 -9.24 2.91 -9.23
N VAL A 167 -10.31 2.74 -8.44
CA VAL A 167 -11.44 3.68 -8.40
C VAL A 167 -10.98 5.06 -7.93
N MET A 168 -10.22 5.11 -6.84
CA MET A 168 -9.67 6.36 -6.31
C MET A 168 -8.71 7.04 -7.30
N ASN A 169 -7.92 6.26 -8.01
CA ASN A 169 -7.00 6.76 -9.04
C ASN A 169 -7.74 7.33 -10.25
N LEU A 170 -8.85 6.71 -10.67
CA LEU A 170 -9.70 7.25 -11.74
C LEU A 170 -10.27 8.62 -11.34
N GLN A 171 -10.83 8.72 -10.14
CA GLN A 171 -11.34 10.00 -9.60
C GLN A 171 -10.23 11.05 -9.53
N ARG A 172 -9.06 10.68 -8.99
CA ARG A 172 -7.89 11.55 -8.91
C ARG A 172 -7.47 12.04 -10.29
N LYS A 173 -7.34 11.16 -11.27
CA LYS A 173 -6.99 11.51 -12.66
C LYS A 173 -7.97 12.50 -13.26
N GLN A 174 -9.28 12.30 -13.05
CA GLN A 174 -10.30 13.23 -13.55
C GLN A 174 -10.17 14.61 -12.92
N ILE A 175 -10.01 14.68 -11.58
CA ILE A 175 -9.84 15.96 -10.87
C ILE A 175 -8.56 16.67 -11.33
N TYR A 176 -7.44 15.95 -11.41
CA TYR A 176 -6.18 16.55 -11.85
C TYR A 176 -6.20 16.96 -13.32
N SER A 177 -6.92 16.22 -14.20
CA SER A 177 -7.13 16.61 -15.59
C SER A 177 -7.94 17.90 -15.66
N LYS A 178 -9.07 18.00 -14.94
CA LYS A 178 -9.85 19.24 -14.84
C LYS A 178 -9.01 20.40 -14.32
N ARG A 179 -8.25 20.18 -13.24
CA ARG A 179 -7.35 21.19 -12.68
C ARG A 179 -6.30 21.66 -13.70
N ARG A 180 -5.69 20.73 -14.43
CA ARG A 180 -4.69 21.07 -15.46
C ARG A 180 -5.32 21.88 -16.59
N ASN A 181 -6.52 21.48 -17.05
CA ASN A 181 -7.25 22.23 -18.06
C ASN A 181 -7.62 23.63 -17.58
N ALA A 182 -7.98 23.78 -16.29
CA ALA A 182 -8.26 25.09 -15.70
C ALA A 182 -7.03 26.00 -15.60
N LEU A 183 -5.82 25.44 -15.41
CA LEU A 183 -4.58 26.22 -15.25
C LEU A 183 -3.90 26.55 -16.58
N ILE A 184 -3.99 25.67 -17.57
CA ILE A 184 -3.17 25.73 -18.80
C ILE A 184 -4.05 25.68 -20.06
N GLY A 185 -5.30 25.25 -19.96
CA GLY A 185 -6.16 24.97 -21.09
C GLY A 185 -6.86 26.20 -21.64
N ASP A 186 -7.01 26.27 -22.95
CA ASP A 186 -7.66 27.39 -23.66
C ASP A 186 -9.20 27.37 -23.59
N LYS A 187 -9.80 26.28 -23.10
CA LYS A 187 -11.25 26.03 -23.11
C LYS A 187 -11.95 26.14 -21.76
N LEU A 188 -11.32 26.75 -20.77
CA LEU A 188 -11.89 26.86 -19.43
C LEU A 188 -13.27 27.54 -19.42
N SER A 189 -13.48 28.53 -20.27
CA SER A 189 -14.76 29.23 -20.36
C SER A 189 -15.90 28.30 -20.80
N LEU A 190 -15.64 27.37 -21.73
CA LEU A 190 -16.65 26.40 -22.19
C LEU A 190 -17.02 25.42 -21.07
N ASP A 191 -16.02 24.92 -20.35
CA ASP A 191 -16.26 24.00 -19.21
C ASP A 191 -17.07 24.69 -18.11
N LEU A 192 -16.80 25.96 -17.82
CA LEU A 192 -17.57 26.76 -16.87
C LEU A 192 -19.01 27.00 -17.32
N PHE A 193 -19.21 27.32 -18.58
CA PHE A 193 -20.55 27.57 -19.11
C PHE A 193 -21.41 26.30 -19.15
N ASN A 194 -20.81 25.16 -19.48
CA ASN A 194 -21.46 23.86 -19.38
C ASN A 194 -21.84 23.55 -17.91
N SER A 195 -20.91 23.78 -16.97
CA SER A 195 -21.19 23.57 -15.55
C SER A 195 -22.30 24.48 -15.03
N PHE A 196 -22.39 25.74 -15.48
CA PHE A 196 -23.50 26.60 -15.13
C PHE A 196 -24.83 26.04 -15.64
N ALA A 197 -24.87 25.61 -16.90
CA ALA A 197 -26.08 25.06 -17.52
C ALA A 197 -26.55 23.79 -16.80
N GLU A 198 -25.64 22.85 -16.53
CA GLU A 198 -25.93 21.61 -15.82
C GLU A 198 -26.44 21.88 -14.40
N THR A 199 -25.75 22.75 -13.65
CA THR A 199 -26.15 23.08 -12.26
C THR A 199 -27.50 23.79 -12.18
N ILE A 200 -27.80 24.69 -13.13
CA ILE A 200 -29.10 25.36 -13.20
C ILE A 200 -30.20 24.34 -13.49
N TYR A 201 -29.94 23.43 -14.45
CA TYR A 201 -30.92 22.40 -14.80
C TYR A 201 -31.21 21.45 -13.63
N GLU A 202 -30.19 20.98 -12.95
CA GLU A 202 -30.33 20.13 -11.75
C GLU A 202 -31.12 20.86 -10.66
N LEU A 203 -30.74 22.10 -10.35
CA LEU A 203 -31.43 22.89 -9.34
C LEU A 203 -32.91 23.13 -9.66
N LEU A 204 -33.25 23.45 -10.93
CA LEU A 204 -34.64 23.62 -11.36
C LEU A 204 -35.42 22.31 -11.33
N SER A 205 -34.76 21.18 -11.67
CA SER A 205 -35.38 19.86 -11.63
C SER A 205 -35.76 19.44 -10.22
N ASP A 206 -34.91 19.70 -9.22
CA ASP A 206 -35.13 19.35 -7.83
C ASP A 206 -36.35 20.11 -7.22
N TYR A 207 -36.62 21.31 -7.72
CA TYR A 207 -37.74 22.14 -7.24
C TYR A 207 -38.94 22.20 -8.18
N ASN A 208 -38.93 21.42 -9.27
CA ASN A 208 -40.01 21.42 -10.26
C ASN A 208 -41.39 21.10 -9.65
N ASP A 209 -41.46 20.08 -8.83
CA ASP A 209 -42.71 19.57 -8.25
C ASP A 209 -43.15 20.38 -7.04
N SER A 210 -42.20 20.76 -6.18
CA SER A 210 -42.51 21.49 -4.93
C SER A 210 -42.79 22.97 -5.12
N ARG A 211 -42.18 23.60 -6.13
CA ARG A 211 -42.22 25.05 -6.40
C ARG A 211 -41.98 25.91 -5.14
N ASP A 212 -41.13 25.38 -4.23
CA ASP A 212 -40.73 26.08 -3.00
C ASP A 212 -39.68 27.16 -3.32
N TYR A 213 -40.16 28.37 -3.53
CA TYR A 213 -39.32 29.52 -3.87
C TYR A 213 -38.30 29.87 -2.78
N LYS A 214 -38.64 29.70 -1.51
CA LYS A 214 -37.75 30.09 -0.41
C LYS A 214 -36.54 29.20 -0.33
N ASN A 215 -36.71 27.89 -0.38
CA ASN A 215 -35.63 26.94 -0.37
C ASN A 215 -34.81 26.98 -1.67
N PHE A 216 -35.47 27.10 -2.82
CA PHE A 216 -34.85 27.33 -4.09
C PHE A 216 -33.91 28.56 -4.11
N SER A 217 -34.41 29.70 -3.59
CA SER A 217 -33.62 30.94 -3.50
C SER A 217 -32.40 30.80 -2.59
N ASN A 218 -32.55 30.08 -1.47
CA ASN A 218 -31.45 29.82 -0.56
C ASN A 218 -30.36 28.93 -1.19
N ASP A 219 -30.76 27.90 -1.90
CA ASP A 219 -29.80 27.00 -2.55
C ASP A 219 -29.14 27.66 -3.76
N PHE A 220 -29.89 28.48 -4.53
CA PHE A 220 -29.29 29.29 -5.58
C PHE A 220 -28.24 30.27 -5.02
N LEU A 221 -28.55 30.94 -3.91
CA LEU A 221 -27.61 31.86 -3.25
C LEU A 221 -26.36 31.13 -2.75
N LYS A 222 -26.51 29.93 -2.18
CA LYS A 222 -25.34 29.10 -1.74
C LYS A 222 -24.45 28.68 -2.89
N ILE A 223 -25.05 28.29 -4.03
CA ILE A 223 -24.30 27.76 -5.18
C ILE A 223 -23.62 28.89 -5.97
N PHE A 224 -24.38 29.92 -6.34
CA PHE A 224 -23.89 30.97 -7.24
C PHE A 224 -23.44 32.25 -6.52
N SER A 225 -23.74 32.40 -5.23
CA SER A 225 -23.53 33.65 -4.46
C SER A 225 -24.17 34.86 -5.11
N LEU A 226 -25.33 34.65 -5.72
CA LEU A 226 -26.14 35.64 -6.42
C LEU A 226 -27.59 35.58 -5.91
N GLU A 227 -28.31 36.69 -5.94
CA GLU A 227 -29.75 36.71 -5.72
C GLU A 227 -30.50 36.31 -7.00
N LEU A 228 -31.71 35.76 -6.85
CA LEU A 228 -32.51 35.37 -8.01
C LEU A 228 -32.92 36.57 -8.86
N PRO A 229 -32.90 36.47 -10.19
CA PRO A 229 -33.31 37.58 -11.07
C PRO A 229 -34.79 37.73 -11.24
N PHE A 230 -35.65 36.95 -10.55
CA PHE A 230 -37.10 36.94 -10.65
C PHE A 230 -37.75 36.73 -9.28
N LYS A 231 -39.04 37.09 -9.21
CA LYS A 231 -39.84 36.99 -7.99
C LYS A 231 -40.58 35.64 -7.90
N GLU A 232 -41.13 35.35 -6.71
CA GLU A 232 -41.90 34.13 -6.44
C GLU A 232 -43.09 33.93 -7.39
N SER A 233 -43.78 35.01 -7.78
CA SER A 233 -44.90 34.97 -8.73
C SER A 233 -44.46 34.43 -10.12
N GLU A 234 -43.32 34.86 -10.60
CA GLU A 234 -42.75 34.39 -11.88
C GLU A 234 -42.27 32.94 -11.79
N PHE A 235 -41.63 32.57 -10.67
CA PHE A 235 -41.19 31.20 -10.43
C PHE A 235 -42.32 30.18 -10.48
N LYS A 236 -43.50 30.55 -9.98
CA LYS A 236 -44.70 29.69 -9.97
C LYS A 236 -45.42 29.62 -11.31
N SER A 237 -45.38 30.69 -12.11
CA SER A 237 -46.15 30.82 -13.34
C SER A 237 -45.39 30.47 -14.63
N GLU A 238 -44.07 30.60 -14.63
CA GLU A 238 -43.27 30.37 -15.85
C GLU A 238 -42.90 28.91 -16.06
N SER A 239 -42.62 28.56 -17.35
CA SER A 239 -42.10 27.27 -17.69
C SER A 239 -40.63 27.10 -17.27
N LEU A 240 -40.22 25.86 -17.00
CA LEU A 240 -38.82 25.54 -16.62
C LEU A 240 -37.81 26.03 -17.66
N ASP A 241 -38.14 25.95 -18.95
CA ASP A 241 -37.25 26.36 -20.00
C ASP A 241 -37.01 27.88 -20.01
N ASN A 242 -38.04 28.65 -19.70
CA ASN A 242 -37.94 30.11 -19.58
C ASN A 242 -37.14 30.51 -18.36
N LEU A 243 -37.39 29.85 -17.21
CA LEU A 243 -36.61 30.07 -16.00
C LEU A 243 -35.13 29.70 -16.19
N ASN A 244 -34.87 28.59 -16.82
CA ASN A 244 -33.50 28.15 -17.14
C ASN A 244 -32.76 29.18 -18.00
N LYS A 245 -33.38 29.66 -19.07
CA LYS A 245 -32.82 30.72 -19.92
C LYS A 245 -32.54 32.02 -19.12
N LYS A 246 -33.51 32.52 -18.37
CA LYS A 246 -33.32 33.71 -17.56
C LYS A 246 -32.17 33.57 -16.56
N MET A 247 -32.10 32.45 -15.87
CA MET A 247 -31.02 32.17 -14.90
C MET A 247 -29.66 32.10 -15.58
N TYR A 248 -29.58 31.38 -16.70
CA TYR A 248 -28.32 31.24 -17.45
C TYR A 248 -27.81 32.60 -17.94
N GLU A 249 -28.67 33.40 -18.59
CA GLU A 249 -28.30 34.73 -19.04
C GLU A 249 -27.85 35.65 -17.91
N TYR A 250 -28.55 35.60 -16.79
CA TYR A 250 -28.22 36.39 -15.61
C TYR A 250 -26.87 36.01 -15.03
N ILE A 251 -26.62 34.72 -14.79
CA ILE A 251 -25.33 34.20 -14.27
C ILE A 251 -24.19 34.52 -15.23
N PHE A 252 -24.41 34.33 -16.53
CA PHE A 252 -23.43 34.64 -17.57
C PHE A 252 -23.04 36.14 -17.55
N ASN A 253 -24.01 37.03 -17.47
CA ASN A 253 -23.74 38.47 -17.43
C ASN A 253 -23.02 38.87 -16.13
N CYS A 254 -23.40 38.33 -14.99
CA CYS A 254 -22.70 38.55 -13.72
C CYS A 254 -21.25 38.04 -13.77
N TYR A 255 -21.03 36.88 -14.40
CA TYR A 255 -19.68 36.33 -14.58
C TYR A 255 -18.81 37.21 -15.50
N GLN A 256 -19.35 37.67 -16.62
CA GLN A 256 -18.65 38.55 -17.55
C GLN A 256 -18.28 39.90 -16.88
N PHE A 257 -19.20 40.45 -16.11
CA PHE A 257 -18.95 41.67 -15.34
C PHE A 257 -17.84 41.47 -14.30
N LYS A 258 -17.86 40.36 -13.59
CA LYS A 258 -16.84 40.00 -12.60
C LYS A 258 -15.45 39.83 -13.24
N ILE A 259 -15.37 39.14 -14.39
CA ILE A 259 -14.11 38.98 -15.14
C ILE A 259 -13.57 40.33 -15.60
N LYS A 260 -14.44 41.21 -16.12
CA LYS A 260 -14.04 42.52 -16.57
C LYS A 260 -13.44 43.34 -15.41
N LYS A 261 -14.13 43.35 -14.26
CA LYS A 261 -13.65 44.02 -13.05
C LYS A 261 -12.32 43.46 -12.54
N ILE A 262 -12.17 42.12 -12.51
CA ILE A 262 -10.91 41.48 -12.10
C ILE A 262 -9.76 41.85 -13.08
N LYS A 263 -10.03 41.91 -14.40
CA LYS A 263 -9.03 42.31 -15.37
C LYS A 263 -8.61 43.77 -15.15
N GLU A 264 -9.54 44.66 -14.88
CA GLU A 264 -9.25 46.07 -14.63
C GLU A 264 -8.48 46.32 -13.34
N ASP A 265 -8.84 45.63 -12.25
CA ASP A 265 -8.31 45.85 -10.91
C ASP A 265 -7.04 45.04 -10.62
N ALA A 266 -7.00 43.75 -11.02
CA ALA A 266 -5.96 42.81 -10.63
C ALA A 266 -4.80 42.68 -11.63
N PHE A 267 -5.04 42.79 -12.95
CA PHE A 267 -4.00 42.62 -13.96
C PHE A 267 -2.85 43.62 -13.83
N PRO A 268 -3.08 44.91 -13.57
CA PRO A 268 -1.99 45.85 -13.38
C PRO A 268 -1.07 45.47 -12.21
N VAL A 269 -1.66 44.96 -11.12
CA VAL A 269 -0.89 44.55 -9.93
C VAL A 269 -0.09 43.27 -10.21
N VAL A 270 -0.71 42.29 -10.85
CA VAL A 270 -0.03 41.01 -11.19
C VAL A 270 1.13 41.28 -12.17
N ASN A 271 0.92 42.06 -13.21
CA ASN A 271 1.99 42.42 -14.15
C ASN A 271 3.14 43.17 -13.49
N SER A 272 2.90 43.99 -12.45
CA SER A 272 3.95 44.68 -11.71
C SER A 272 4.80 43.77 -10.81
N ILE A 273 4.28 42.57 -10.50
CA ILE A 273 5.01 41.59 -9.66
C ILE A 273 5.87 40.64 -10.52
N TYR A 274 5.44 40.38 -11.77
CA TYR A 274 6.07 39.40 -12.67
C TYR A 274 6.96 40.01 -13.76
N LEU A 275 7.10 41.33 -13.83
CA LEU A 275 8.09 42.07 -14.61
C LEU A 275 9.18 42.66 -13.71
#